data_72075c91e9f91823af43d526eb930df7
#
_entry.id   72075c91e9f91823af43d526eb930df7
#
_cell.length_a   1.000
_cell.length_b   1.000
_cell.length_c   1.000
_cell.angle_alpha   90.00
_cell.angle_beta   90.00
_cell.angle_gamma   90.00
#
_symmetry.space_group_name_H-M   'P 1'
#
loop_
_entity.id
_entity.type
_entity.pdbx_description
1 polymer ?
#
loop_
_entity_poly.entity_id
_entity_poly.type
_entity_poly.pdbx_seq_one_letter_code
_entity_poly.pdbx_strand_id
1 'polypeptide(L)'
;MRIISGSARGRQLATFPGKDIRPTPDRVREAVFSILVSRFGTFNRLKVLELFAGSGAQSLEALSRGAQSAIMVDSSQVAAQLINENIQRCRFESSTRFLRQDVLTALPMLTSSAPFDLILLDPPYKQNLIPTVIKEIEDLNLLAENGIICAESAKDEELGDFAALKLIESRVYSSTRIHLYHDPKD
;
A
#
# COMPACT_ATOMS: atom_id res chain seq x y z
N MET A 1 -0.32 -16.82 -3.62
CA MET A 1 0.00 -15.41 -3.99
C MET A 1 1.45 -15.34 -4.44
N ARG A 2 1.79 -14.53 -5.44
CA ARG A 2 3.14 -14.39 -6.01
C ARG A 2 3.41 -12.95 -6.45
N ILE A 3 4.67 -12.60 -6.62
CA ILE A 3 5.08 -11.35 -7.29
C ILE A 3 4.77 -11.47 -8.79
N ILE A 4 4.14 -10.43 -9.33
CA ILE A 4 3.58 -10.44 -10.69
C ILE A 4 4.61 -9.98 -11.72
N SER A 5 5.38 -8.94 -11.40
CA SER A 5 6.30 -8.30 -12.35
C SER A 5 7.61 -7.86 -11.69
N GLY A 6 8.60 -7.47 -12.50
CA GLY A 6 9.87 -6.92 -12.05
C GLY A 6 10.92 -7.95 -11.66
N SER A 7 11.90 -7.52 -10.85
CA SER A 7 13.11 -8.29 -10.52
C SER A 7 12.84 -9.56 -9.71
N ALA A 8 11.75 -9.59 -8.94
CA ALA A 8 11.34 -10.74 -8.13
C ALA A 8 10.14 -11.51 -8.74
N ARG A 9 9.82 -11.29 -10.02
CA ARG A 9 8.68 -11.93 -10.70
C ARG A 9 8.64 -13.43 -10.48
N GLY A 10 7.45 -13.96 -10.16
CA GLY A 10 7.19 -15.37 -9.97
C GLY A 10 7.53 -15.89 -8.56
N ARG A 11 8.19 -15.11 -7.70
CA ARG A 11 8.47 -15.54 -6.33
C ARG A 11 7.20 -15.73 -5.54
N GLN A 12 7.09 -16.90 -4.90
CA GLN A 12 5.94 -17.24 -4.06
C GLN A 12 6.06 -16.54 -2.71
N LEU A 13 4.98 -15.86 -2.32
CA LEU A 13 4.86 -15.22 -1.02
C LEU A 13 4.17 -16.15 -0.01
N ALA A 14 4.64 -16.12 1.23
CA ALA A 14 3.92 -16.69 2.36
C ALA A 14 2.61 -15.92 2.58
N THR A 15 1.56 -16.64 2.96
CA THR A 15 0.22 -16.09 3.19
C THR A 15 -0.31 -16.60 4.52
N PHE A 16 -1.37 -15.96 5.03
CA PHE A 16 -2.00 -16.37 6.27
C PHE A 16 -2.49 -17.82 6.20
N PRO A 17 -2.12 -18.68 7.15
CA PRO A 17 -2.57 -20.07 7.17
C PRO A 17 -4.07 -20.18 7.47
N GLY A 18 -4.77 -21.08 6.80
CA GLY A 18 -6.06 -21.63 7.23
C GLY A 18 -7.29 -20.74 7.12
N LYS A 19 -7.22 -19.60 6.48
CA LYS A 19 -8.40 -18.83 6.09
C LYS A 19 -8.34 -18.57 4.60
N ASP A 20 -9.50 -18.68 3.94
CA ASP A 20 -9.89 -17.84 2.81
C ASP A 20 -9.92 -16.35 3.23
N ILE A 21 -8.84 -15.88 3.88
CA ILE A 21 -8.51 -14.46 3.84
C ILE A 21 -8.19 -14.27 2.38
N ARG A 22 -9.17 -13.73 1.70
CA ARG A 22 -9.18 -13.44 0.28
C ARG A 22 -7.94 -12.60 0.00
N PRO A 23 -6.82 -13.18 -0.47
CA PRO A 23 -5.74 -12.35 -0.96
C PRO A 23 -6.38 -11.52 -2.06
N THR A 24 -6.12 -10.23 -2.09
CA THR A 24 -6.47 -9.43 -3.26
C THR A 24 -6.04 -10.25 -4.45
N PRO A 25 -6.97 -10.75 -5.28
CA PRO A 25 -6.61 -11.73 -6.30
C PRO A 25 -5.46 -11.17 -7.12
N ASP A 26 -4.50 -12.02 -7.51
CA ASP A 26 -3.35 -11.57 -8.32
C ASP A 26 -3.78 -10.64 -9.47
N ARG A 27 -4.99 -10.88 -10.04
CA ARG A 27 -5.59 -10.03 -11.08
C ARG A 27 -5.93 -8.61 -10.61
N VAL A 28 -6.43 -8.43 -9.39
CA VAL A 28 -6.76 -7.09 -8.87
C VAL A 28 -5.48 -6.34 -8.62
N ARG A 29 -4.48 -6.97 -7.98
CA ARG A 29 -3.17 -6.37 -7.76
C ARG A 29 -2.49 -6.02 -9.09
N GLU A 30 -2.57 -6.88 -10.10
CA GLU A 30 -2.07 -6.60 -11.45
C GLU A 30 -2.76 -5.37 -12.07
N ALA A 31 -4.08 -5.26 -11.96
CA ALA A 31 -4.83 -4.12 -12.46
C ALA A 31 -4.45 -2.83 -11.74
N VAL A 32 -4.34 -2.84 -10.39
CA VAL A 32 -3.89 -1.70 -9.59
C VAL A 32 -2.52 -1.24 -10.04
N PHE A 33 -1.54 -2.15 -10.11
CA PHE A 33 -0.18 -1.80 -10.51
C PHE A 33 -0.09 -1.36 -11.97
N SER A 34 -0.97 -1.82 -12.87
CA SER A 34 -1.04 -1.33 -14.24
C SER A 34 -1.49 0.13 -14.29
N ILE A 35 -2.47 0.52 -13.46
CA ILE A 35 -2.89 1.92 -13.32
C ILE A 35 -1.75 2.76 -12.74
N LEU A 36 -1.10 2.31 -11.66
CA LEU A 36 0.00 3.02 -11.04
C LEU A 36 1.18 3.22 -12.00
N VAL A 37 1.52 2.20 -12.83
CA VAL A 37 2.54 2.35 -13.90
C VAL A 37 2.12 3.41 -14.92
N SER A 38 0.84 3.44 -15.32
CA SER A 38 0.34 4.47 -16.24
C SER A 38 0.46 5.89 -15.67
N ARG A 39 0.35 6.04 -14.35
CA ARG A 39 0.42 7.35 -13.67
C ARG A 39 1.87 7.80 -13.42
N PHE A 40 2.71 6.92 -12.91
CA PHE A 40 4.11 7.24 -12.58
C PHE A 40 5.07 7.09 -13.77
N GLY A 41 4.68 6.38 -14.81
CA GLY A 41 5.58 5.96 -15.89
C GLY A 41 6.58 4.89 -15.44
N THR A 42 7.25 5.10 -14.33
CA THR A 42 8.23 4.17 -13.73
C THR A 42 8.13 4.18 -12.22
N PHE A 43 8.50 3.07 -11.59
CA PHE A 43 8.62 2.97 -10.13
C PHE A 43 10.01 3.38 -9.61
N ASN A 44 10.96 3.63 -10.51
CA ASN A 44 12.32 4.00 -10.11
C ASN A 44 12.31 5.23 -9.19
N ARG A 45 13.02 5.11 -8.07
CA ARG A 45 13.16 6.12 -7.01
C ARG A 45 11.92 6.36 -6.15
N LEU A 46 10.78 5.70 -6.39
CA LEU A 46 9.61 5.88 -5.55
C LEU A 46 9.87 5.37 -4.14
N LYS A 47 9.50 6.17 -3.15
CA LYS A 47 9.37 5.78 -1.75
C LYS A 47 7.93 5.34 -1.50
N VAL A 48 7.76 4.13 -1.00
CA VAL A 48 6.45 3.50 -0.78
C VAL A 48 6.17 3.38 0.71
N LEU A 49 4.93 3.67 1.10
CA LEU A 49 4.40 3.38 2.44
C LEU A 49 3.19 2.45 2.28
N GLU A 50 3.19 1.32 2.95
CA GLU A 50 2.05 0.39 3.01
C GLU A 50 1.54 0.31 4.43
N LEU A 51 0.29 0.70 4.62
CA LEU A 51 -0.42 0.68 5.90
C LEU A 51 -1.42 -0.48 5.89
N PHE A 52 -1.52 -1.20 7.01
CA PHE A 52 -2.25 -2.47 7.12
C PHE A 52 -1.64 -3.53 6.19
N ALA A 53 -0.32 -3.66 6.23
CA ALA A 53 0.46 -4.33 5.20
C ALA A 53 0.23 -5.84 5.07
N GLY A 54 -0.31 -6.51 6.09
CA GLY A 54 -0.66 -7.93 6.05
C GLY A 54 0.51 -8.83 5.70
N SER A 55 0.65 -9.23 4.44
CA SER A 55 1.77 -10.02 3.94
C SER A 55 2.90 -9.19 3.32
N GLY A 56 2.72 -7.87 3.18
CA GLY A 56 3.64 -6.96 2.50
C GLY A 56 3.63 -7.09 0.97
N ALA A 57 2.62 -7.75 0.41
CA ALA A 57 2.63 -8.10 -1.01
C ALA A 57 2.63 -6.90 -1.95
N GLN A 58 1.99 -5.81 -1.60
CA GLN A 58 1.92 -4.61 -2.44
C GLN A 58 3.27 -3.86 -2.44
N SER A 59 3.88 -3.66 -1.27
CA SER A 59 5.23 -3.08 -1.17
C SER A 59 6.28 -3.90 -1.90
N LEU A 60 6.24 -5.22 -1.75
CA LEU A 60 7.18 -6.12 -2.42
C LEU A 60 6.97 -6.14 -3.94
N GLU A 61 5.74 -6.00 -4.42
CA GLU A 61 5.45 -5.80 -5.84
C GLU A 61 6.02 -4.47 -6.35
N ALA A 62 5.84 -3.36 -5.59
CA ALA A 62 6.40 -2.05 -5.92
C ALA A 62 7.94 -2.09 -6.01
N LEU A 63 8.60 -2.70 -5.01
CA LEU A 63 10.06 -2.89 -5.01
C LEU A 63 10.52 -3.74 -6.19
N SER A 64 9.80 -4.81 -6.50
CA SER A 64 10.10 -5.66 -7.66
C SER A 64 10.03 -4.90 -8.98
N ARG A 65 9.18 -3.88 -9.07
CA ARG A 65 9.04 -2.98 -10.22
C ARG A 65 10.02 -1.81 -10.23
N GLY A 66 10.88 -1.70 -9.21
CA GLY A 66 11.97 -0.74 -9.17
C GLY A 66 11.84 0.36 -8.13
N ALA A 67 10.84 0.33 -7.23
CA ALA A 67 10.76 1.29 -6.13
C ALA A 67 12.05 1.30 -5.31
N GLN A 68 12.43 2.48 -4.82
CA GLN A 68 13.68 2.68 -4.09
C GLN A 68 13.63 2.06 -2.71
N SER A 69 12.52 2.27 -2.02
CA SER A 69 12.34 1.79 -0.66
C SER A 69 10.86 1.61 -0.32
N ALA A 70 10.57 0.77 0.66
CA ALA A 70 9.24 0.59 1.19
C ALA A 70 9.25 0.53 2.72
N ILE A 71 8.33 1.25 3.35
CA ILE A 71 8.01 1.08 4.76
C ILE A 71 6.66 0.40 4.85
N MET A 72 6.59 -0.67 5.64
CA MET A 72 5.38 -1.44 5.89
C MET A 72 4.97 -1.32 7.35
N VAL A 73 3.69 -1.09 7.61
CA VAL A 73 3.12 -0.95 8.96
C VAL A 73 1.98 -1.95 9.12
N ASP A 74 2.04 -2.75 10.17
CA ASP A 74 0.96 -3.65 10.59
C ASP A 74 1.10 -3.96 12.08
N SER A 75 0.00 -4.03 12.81
CA SER A 75 0.02 -4.31 14.25
C SER A 75 0.10 -5.81 14.57
N SER A 76 -0.27 -6.67 13.63
CA SER A 76 -0.42 -8.10 13.83
C SER A 76 0.92 -8.83 13.95
N GLN A 77 1.05 -9.71 14.96
CA GLN A 77 2.21 -10.59 15.10
C GLN A 77 2.33 -11.58 13.94
N VAL A 78 1.21 -12.04 13.40
CA VAL A 78 1.20 -12.97 12.25
C VAL A 78 1.66 -12.22 10.99
N ALA A 79 1.19 -10.98 10.77
CA ALA A 79 1.66 -10.14 9.69
C ALA A 79 3.18 -9.90 9.78
N ALA A 80 3.71 -9.65 10.99
CA ALA A 80 5.14 -9.46 11.20
C ALA A 80 5.97 -10.68 10.75
N GLN A 81 5.52 -11.89 11.04
CA GLN A 81 6.18 -13.11 10.59
C GLN A 81 6.16 -13.25 9.07
N LEU A 82 4.97 -13.03 8.46
CA LEU A 82 4.79 -13.14 7.02
C LEU A 82 5.61 -12.08 6.25
N ILE A 83 5.58 -10.84 6.70
CA ILE A 83 6.33 -9.74 6.07
C ILE A 83 7.82 -10.04 6.09
N ASN A 84 8.38 -10.42 7.26
CA ASN A 84 9.81 -10.72 7.36
C ASN A 84 10.22 -11.91 6.47
N GLU A 85 9.41 -12.97 6.44
CA GLU A 85 9.64 -14.12 5.56
C GLU A 85 9.59 -13.71 4.07
N ASN A 86 8.61 -12.88 3.69
CA ASN A 86 8.42 -12.43 2.32
C ASN A 86 9.52 -11.45 1.86
N ILE A 87 10.01 -10.58 2.74
CA ILE A 87 11.18 -9.73 2.48
C ILE A 87 12.39 -10.61 2.13
N GLN A 88 12.68 -11.64 2.94
CA GLN A 88 13.79 -12.56 2.68
C GLN A 88 13.59 -13.35 1.38
N ARG A 89 12.39 -13.89 1.14
CA ARG A 89 12.06 -14.60 -0.11
C ARG A 89 12.29 -13.72 -1.33
N CYS A 90 11.97 -12.43 -1.24
CA CYS A 90 12.16 -11.48 -2.33
C CYS A 90 13.57 -10.87 -2.38
N ARG A 91 14.39 -11.02 -1.34
CA ARG A 91 15.73 -10.42 -1.19
C ARG A 91 15.68 -8.89 -1.22
N PHE A 92 14.75 -8.30 -0.46
CA PHE A 92 14.57 -6.84 -0.36
C PHE A 92 14.91 -6.29 1.03
N GLU A 93 15.75 -6.99 1.81
CA GLU A 93 16.12 -6.61 3.18
C GLU A 93 16.70 -5.19 3.27
N SER A 94 17.52 -4.82 2.29
CA SER A 94 18.16 -3.50 2.26
C SER A 94 17.23 -2.34 1.84
N SER A 95 16.09 -2.67 1.23
CA SER A 95 15.14 -1.69 0.68
C SER A 95 13.83 -1.60 1.47
N THR A 96 13.73 -2.35 2.58
CA THR A 96 12.51 -2.42 3.37
C THR A 96 12.74 -2.05 4.83
N ARG A 97 11.71 -1.46 5.43
CA ARG A 97 11.58 -1.29 6.88
C ARG A 97 10.17 -1.74 7.28
N PHE A 98 10.08 -2.59 8.30
CA PHE A 98 8.81 -2.99 8.88
C PHE A 98 8.65 -2.42 10.28
N LEU A 99 7.48 -1.86 10.57
CA LEU A 99 7.08 -1.36 11.88
C LEU A 99 5.87 -2.17 12.35
N ARG A 100 6.06 -2.98 13.39
CA ARG A 100 4.94 -3.66 14.04
C ARG A 100 4.27 -2.70 15.02
N GLN A 101 3.32 -1.92 14.53
CA GLN A 101 2.65 -0.86 15.28
C GLN A 101 1.22 -0.66 14.77
N ASP A 102 0.34 -0.13 15.60
CA ASP A 102 -0.92 0.42 15.13
C ASP A 102 -0.65 1.57 14.14
N VAL A 103 -1.48 1.65 13.09
CA VAL A 103 -1.26 2.59 11.97
C VAL A 103 -1.31 4.04 12.45
N LEU A 104 -2.31 4.43 13.22
CA LEU A 104 -2.44 5.82 13.68
C LEU A 104 -1.31 6.20 14.64
N THR A 105 -0.81 5.25 15.42
CA THR A 105 0.36 5.45 16.29
C THR A 105 1.65 5.55 15.47
N ALA A 106 1.75 4.85 14.35
CA ALA A 106 2.96 4.85 13.52
C ALA A 106 3.11 6.12 12.67
N LEU A 107 2.00 6.71 12.17
CA LEU A 107 2.03 7.83 11.23
C LEU A 107 2.90 9.01 11.71
N PRO A 108 2.78 9.52 12.94
CA PRO A 108 3.66 10.61 13.43
C PRO A 108 5.14 10.23 13.44
N MET A 109 5.47 8.94 13.62
CA MET A 109 6.86 8.46 13.64
C MET A 109 7.49 8.42 12.25
N LEU A 110 6.67 8.52 11.19
CA LEU A 110 7.10 8.43 9.80
C LEU A 110 7.45 9.78 9.18
N THR A 111 7.20 10.89 9.87
CA THR A 111 7.50 12.25 9.37
C THR A 111 8.96 12.43 8.99
N SER A 112 9.90 11.79 9.70
CA SER A 112 11.33 11.83 9.36
C SER A 112 11.69 11.04 8.10
N SER A 113 10.82 10.16 7.63
CA SER A 113 11.01 9.36 6.40
C SER A 113 10.22 9.91 5.22
N ALA A 114 9.26 10.79 5.48
CA ALA A 114 8.42 11.45 4.48
C ALA A 114 9.25 12.41 3.60
N PRO A 115 8.71 12.85 2.45
CA PRO A 115 7.43 12.42 1.89
C PRO A 115 7.53 11.07 1.17
N PHE A 116 6.34 10.43 0.96
CA PHE A 116 6.19 9.19 0.20
C PHE A 116 5.50 9.45 -1.13
N ASP A 117 6.00 8.83 -2.20
CA ASP A 117 5.42 8.98 -3.54
C ASP A 117 4.17 8.11 -3.72
N LEU A 118 4.12 6.95 -3.07
CA LEU A 118 3.00 6.03 -3.11
C LEU A 118 2.66 5.57 -1.69
N ILE A 119 1.39 5.78 -1.29
CA ILE A 119 0.85 5.27 -0.05
C ILE A 119 -0.25 4.26 -0.38
N LEU A 120 -0.13 3.04 0.16
CA LEU A 120 -1.04 1.92 -0.05
C LEU A 120 -1.82 1.68 1.23
N LEU A 121 -3.15 1.62 1.15
CA LEU A 121 -4.08 1.46 2.26
C LEU A 121 -5.02 0.28 2.01
N ASP A 122 -4.92 -0.78 2.81
CA ASP A 122 -5.83 -1.93 2.76
C ASP A 122 -6.30 -2.32 4.19
N PRO A 123 -7.08 -1.45 4.84
CA PRO A 123 -7.55 -1.69 6.20
C PRO A 123 -8.63 -2.78 6.26
N PRO A 124 -8.88 -3.36 7.43
CA PRO A 124 -10.04 -4.22 7.64
C PRO A 124 -11.34 -3.47 7.27
N TYR A 125 -12.19 -4.11 6.47
CA TYR A 125 -13.44 -3.51 5.99
C TYR A 125 -14.39 -3.11 7.12
N LYS A 126 -15.23 -2.10 6.86
CA LYS A 126 -16.33 -1.63 7.75
C LYS A 126 -15.88 -1.00 9.08
N GLN A 127 -14.66 -0.56 9.20
CA GLN A 127 -14.17 0.15 10.40
C GLN A 127 -14.02 1.66 10.18
N ASN A 128 -14.38 2.18 8.99
CA ASN A 128 -14.27 3.58 8.62
C ASN A 128 -12.88 4.20 8.91
N LEU A 129 -11.82 3.40 8.74
CA LEU A 129 -10.45 3.80 9.05
C LEU A 129 -9.82 4.67 7.95
N ILE A 130 -10.22 4.47 6.69
CA ILE A 130 -9.59 5.14 5.55
C ILE A 130 -9.68 6.66 5.66
N PRO A 131 -10.86 7.27 5.93
CA PRO A 131 -10.94 8.72 6.06
C PRO A 131 -10.06 9.28 7.19
N THR A 132 -10.03 8.60 8.34
CA THR A 132 -9.21 9.00 9.48
C THR A 132 -7.71 8.94 9.14
N VAL A 133 -7.27 7.85 8.49
CA VAL A 133 -5.87 7.66 8.11
C VAL A 133 -5.45 8.67 7.04
N ILE A 134 -6.31 8.92 6.04
CA ILE A 134 -6.03 9.91 4.98
C ILE A 134 -5.90 11.31 5.60
N LYS A 135 -6.80 11.67 6.52
CA LYS A 135 -6.70 12.96 7.22
C LYS A 135 -5.38 13.11 7.96
N GLU A 136 -4.93 12.09 8.69
CA GLU A 136 -3.63 12.11 9.37
C GLU A 136 -2.45 12.22 8.37
N ILE A 137 -2.54 11.56 7.22
CA ILE A 137 -1.54 11.69 6.14
C ILE A 137 -1.45 13.13 5.64
N GLU A 138 -2.60 13.81 5.43
CA GLU A 138 -2.66 15.22 5.05
C GLU A 138 -2.07 16.11 6.16
N ASP A 139 -2.54 15.99 7.40
CA ASP A 139 -2.13 16.80 8.54
C ASP A 139 -0.61 16.70 8.81
N LEU A 140 -0.03 15.53 8.60
CA LEU A 140 1.39 15.26 8.79
C LEU A 140 2.26 15.49 7.53
N ASN A 141 1.65 15.88 6.40
CA ASN A 141 2.33 16.09 5.11
C ASN A 141 3.16 14.87 4.68
N LEU A 142 2.60 13.67 4.79
CA LEU A 142 3.34 12.43 4.48
C LEU A 142 3.37 12.11 2.99
N LEU A 143 2.45 12.64 2.17
CA LEU A 143 2.39 12.41 0.73
C LEU A 143 3.29 13.41 0.00
N ALA A 144 4.03 12.94 -0.99
CA ALA A 144 4.83 13.78 -1.86
C ALA A 144 3.94 14.59 -2.82
N GLU A 145 4.46 15.71 -3.30
CA GLU A 145 3.87 16.42 -4.43
C GLU A 145 3.71 15.48 -5.64
N ASN A 146 2.53 15.44 -6.23
CA ASN A 146 2.13 14.46 -7.24
C ASN A 146 2.14 12.99 -6.77
N GLY A 147 2.27 12.76 -5.48
CA GLY A 147 2.15 11.44 -4.89
C GLY A 147 0.73 10.87 -5.01
N ILE A 148 0.61 9.57 -4.89
CA ILE A 148 -0.66 8.85 -5.00
C ILE A 148 -0.93 8.07 -3.72
N ILE A 149 -2.17 8.20 -3.22
CA ILE A 149 -2.74 7.26 -2.24
C ILE A 149 -3.62 6.28 -3.00
N CYS A 150 -3.34 4.98 -2.84
CA CYS A 150 -4.17 3.90 -3.35
C CYS A 150 -4.86 3.22 -2.16
N ALA A 151 -6.17 3.43 -2.02
CA ALA A 151 -6.96 2.88 -0.93
C ALA A 151 -7.89 1.77 -1.42
N GLU A 152 -7.90 0.65 -0.70
CA GLU A 152 -8.82 -0.47 -0.93
C GLU A 152 -9.94 -0.42 0.11
N SER A 153 -11.20 -0.45 -0.35
CA SER A 153 -12.40 -0.48 0.50
C SER A 153 -13.39 -1.55 0.06
N ALA A 154 -14.42 -1.79 0.86
CA ALA A 154 -15.57 -2.56 0.38
C ALA A 154 -16.24 -1.81 -0.79
N LYS A 155 -16.81 -2.56 -1.75
CA LYS A 155 -17.41 -1.97 -2.97
C LYS A 155 -18.47 -0.91 -2.69
N ASP A 156 -19.19 -1.07 -1.57
CA ASP A 156 -20.32 -0.23 -1.18
C ASP A 156 -19.91 0.88 -0.18
N GLU A 157 -18.62 1.01 0.14
CA GLU A 157 -18.08 2.02 1.04
C GLU A 157 -17.75 3.30 0.27
N GLU A 158 -18.33 4.42 0.71
CA GLU A 158 -18.02 5.75 0.18
C GLU A 158 -17.06 6.44 1.14
N LEU A 159 -15.94 6.96 0.60
CA LEU A 159 -14.87 7.54 1.41
C LEU A 159 -15.03 9.05 1.62
N GLY A 160 -15.93 9.69 0.89
CA GLY A 160 -16.11 11.14 0.94
C GLY A 160 -14.99 11.93 0.24
N ASP A 161 -15.02 13.25 0.44
CA ASP A 161 -14.04 14.19 -0.08
C ASP A 161 -12.99 14.52 0.98
N PHE A 162 -11.75 14.77 0.54
CA PHE A 162 -10.63 15.19 1.38
C PHE A 162 -10.21 16.63 1.04
N ALA A 163 -9.61 17.34 2.01
CA ALA A 163 -9.35 18.77 1.88
C ALA A 163 -8.31 19.11 0.82
N ALA A 164 -7.20 18.36 0.78
CA ALA A 164 -6.09 18.59 -0.14
C ALA A 164 -6.01 17.56 -1.28
N LEU A 165 -6.70 16.43 -1.16
CA LEU A 165 -6.58 15.32 -2.11
C LEU A 165 -7.74 15.31 -3.10
N LYS A 166 -7.45 15.04 -4.36
CA LYS A 166 -8.45 14.82 -5.42
C LYS A 166 -8.55 13.33 -5.74
N LEU A 167 -9.79 12.82 -5.78
CA LEU A 167 -10.07 11.50 -6.33
C LEU A 167 -9.84 11.53 -7.85
N ILE A 168 -8.84 10.78 -8.31
CA ILE A 168 -8.51 10.71 -9.75
C ILE A 168 -9.04 9.44 -10.42
N GLU A 169 -9.35 8.43 -9.62
CA GLU A 169 -9.89 7.17 -10.13
C GLU A 169 -10.59 6.37 -9.04
N SER A 170 -11.70 5.72 -9.39
CA SER A 170 -12.39 4.76 -8.54
C SER A 170 -12.88 3.60 -9.39
N ARG A 171 -12.45 2.37 -9.07
CA ARG A 171 -12.83 1.16 -9.81
C ARG A 171 -13.26 0.04 -8.89
N VAL A 172 -14.34 -0.64 -9.27
CA VAL A 172 -14.85 -1.81 -8.55
C VAL A 172 -14.29 -3.10 -9.17
N TYR A 173 -13.75 -3.96 -8.31
CA TYR A 173 -13.27 -5.29 -8.63
C TYR A 173 -13.96 -6.31 -7.72
N SER A 174 -15.00 -6.97 -8.22
CA SER A 174 -15.79 -7.94 -7.44
C SER A 174 -16.42 -7.31 -6.18
N SER A 175 -15.86 -7.56 -5.00
CA SER A 175 -16.36 -7.05 -3.71
C SER A 175 -15.51 -5.90 -3.16
N THR A 176 -14.49 -5.50 -3.88
CA THR A 176 -13.51 -4.48 -3.49
C THR A 176 -13.62 -3.28 -4.40
N ARG A 177 -13.42 -2.10 -3.85
CA ARG A 177 -13.27 -0.86 -4.61
C ARG A 177 -11.88 -0.29 -4.36
N ILE A 178 -11.20 0.10 -5.43
CA ILE A 178 -9.91 0.78 -5.39
C ILE A 178 -10.15 2.26 -5.66
N HIS A 179 -9.63 3.11 -4.82
CA HIS A 179 -9.65 4.56 -4.95
C HIS A 179 -8.24 5.07 -5.08
N LEU A 180 -8.01 5.94 -6.07
CA LEU A 180 -6.74 6.65 -6.22
C LEU A 180 -6.96 8.12 -5.96
N TYR A 181 -6.24 8.64 -4.99
CA TYR A 181 -6.19 10.07 -4.68
C TYR A 181 -4.78 10.60 -4.99
N HIS A 182 -4.71 11.86 -5.39
CA HIS A 182 -3.43 12.56 -5.52
C HIS A 182 -3.49 13.95 -4.89
N ASP A 183 -2.34 14.48 -4.52
CA ASP A 183 -2.15 15.86 -4.10
C ASP A 183 -1.89 16.74 -5.34
N PRO A 184 -2.89 17.51 -5.81
CA PRO A 184 -2.69 18.40 -6.95
C PRO A 184 -2.09 19.71 -6.48
N LYS A 185 -0.86 19.74 -6.06
CA LYS A 185 -0.20 21.02 -5.83
C LYS A 185 0.01 21.69 -7.18
N ASP A 186 -0.68 22.83 -7.35
CA ASP A 186 -0.55 23.73 -8.50
C ASP A 186 0.86 24.35 -8.56
#